data_8762a6007b8249e81d3d4a9bb91b5dad
#
_entry.id   8762a6007b8249e81d3d4a9bb91b5dad
#
_cell.length_a   1.000
_cell.length_b   1.000
_cell.length_c   1.000
_cell.angle_alpha   90.00
_cell.angle_beta   90.00
_cell.angle_gamma   90.00
#
_symmetry.space_group_name_H-M   'P 1'
#
loop_
_entity.id
_entity.type
_entity.pdbx_description
1 polymer ?
#
loop_
_entity_poly.entity_id
_entity_poly.type
_entity_poly.pdbx_seq_one_letter_code
_entity_poly.pdbx_strand_id
1 'polypeptide(L)'
;MARTGQAVAVALSGTAAAPRFRARREIELVPRGQAAQPYHAAAGMDLAAAAELIAQTESAAEKAAAAGLLTVAAEVPATAVRAVAVVVKAVSVPGDLAGILRSHAWMHAAEGVLYREAVLAAVTECGWAARAVEQSALPAAEQAVNALGRAAGPPWRRVEKDAARAALTLLAAAADNASP
;
A
#
# COMPACT_ATOMS: atom_id res chain seq x y z
N MET A 1 2.95 -1.95 1.29
CA MET A 1 3.52 -1.22 0.14
C MET A 1 2.84 -1.71 -1.14
N ALA A 2 2.21 -0.81 -1.90
CA ALA A 2 1.51 -1.14 -3.14
C ALA A 2 2.47 -1.09 -4.35
N ARG A 3 2.21 -1.96 -5.32
CA ARG A 3 2.86 -2.04 -6.64
C ARG A 3 1.77 -2.29 -7.68
N THR A 4 2.14 -2.35 -8.95
CA THR A 4 1.20 -2.65 -10.03
C THR A 4 0.43 -3.95 -9.73
N GLY A 5 -0.87 -3.83 -9.48
CA GLY A 5 -1.78 -4.94 -9.23
C GLY A 5 -1.63 -5.69 -7.91
N GLN A 6 -0.69 -5.33 -7.04
CA GLN A 6 -0.41 -6.04 -5.79
C GLN A 6 0.00 -5.10 -4.67
N ALA A 7 -0.24 -5.50 -3.42
CA ALA A 7 0.30 -4.85 -2.24
C ALA A 7 0.90 -5.87 -1.28
N VAL A 8 1.91 -5.45 -0.51
CA VAL A 8 2.43 -6.23 0.62
C VAL A 8 2.06 -5.51 1.90
N ALA A 9 1.36 -6.21 2.78
CA ALA A 9 1.04 -5.77 4.13
C ALA A 9 1.94 -6.46 5.15
N VAL A 10 2.42 -5.70 6.14
CA VAL A 10 3.14 -6.18 7.31
C VAL A 10 2.46 -5.61 8.55
N ALA A 11 1.99 -6.46 9.44
CA ALA A 11 1.39 -6.09 10.71
C ALA A 11 2.41 -6.20 11.84
N LEU A 12 2.51 -5.14 12.63
CA LEU A 12 3.36 -5.05 13.82
C LEU A 12 2.53 -4.71 15.05
N SER A 13 3.05 -5.05 16.22
CA SER A 13 2.53 -4.61 17.52
C SER A 13 3.70 -4.27 18.46
N GLY A 14 3.39 -3.80 19.67
CA GLY A 14 4.38 -3.38 20.64
C GLY A 14 4.71 -1.90 20.53
N THR A 15 5.95 -1.52 20.84
CA THR A 15 6.46 -0.15 20.76
C THR A 15 7.54 -0.05 19.69
N ALA A 16 7.94 1.16 19.32
CA ALA A 16 9.05 1.37 18.38
C ALA A 16 10.37 0.78 18.90
N ALA A 17 10.60 0.77 20.22
CA ALA A 17 11.78 0.19 20.85
C ALA A 17 11.72 -1.35 20.94
N ALA A 18 10.51 -1.93 20.99
CA ALA A 18 10.30 -3.37 21.08
C ALA A 18 9.18 -3.81 20.11
N PRO A 19 9.39 -3.69 18.79
CA PRO A 19 8.40 -4.06 17.79
C PRO A 19 8.31 -5.58 17.71
N ARG A 20 7.09 -6.08 17.51
CA ARG A 20 6.80 -7.50 17.35
C ARG A 20 6.12 -7.73 16.00
N PHE A 21 6.64 -8.65 15.21
CA PHE A 21 6.00 -9.14 14.00
C PHE A 21 4.70 -9.88 14.33
N ARG A 22 3.65 -9.65 13.55
CA ARG A 22 2.35 -10.31 13.71
C ARG A 22 1.92 -11.08 12.47
N ALA A 23 1.90 -10.40 11.34
CA ALA A 23 1.47 -11.01 10.09
C ALA A 23 2.17 -10.36 8.89
N ARG A 24 2.21 -11.10 7.79
CA ARG A 24 2.62 -10.62 6.48
C ARG A 24 1.75 -11.28 5.42
N ARG A 25 1.21 -10.47 4.49
CA ARG A 25 0.45 -10.97 3.34
C ARG A 25 0.77 -10.20 2.07
N GLU A 26 0.75 -10.92 0.96
CA GLU A 26 0.53 -10.32 -0.36
C GLU A 26 -0.98 -10.18 -0.57
N ILE A 27 -1.40 -9.03 -1.07
CA ILE A 27 -2.81 -8.70 -1.38
C ILE A 27 -2.87 -8.48 -2.89
N GLU A 28 -3.65 -9.29 -3.56
CA GLU A 28 -3.98 -9.09 -4.98
C GLU A 28 -4.97 -7.91 -5.07
N LEU A 29 -4.60 -6.88 -5.83
CA LEU A 29 -5.42 -5.68 -6.03
C LEU A 29 -6.22 -5.72 -7.33
N VAL A 30 -5.93 -6.70 -8.19
CA VAL A 30 -6.59 -6.86 -9.49
C VAL A 30 -7.31 -8.19 -9.51
N PRO A 31 -8.62 -8.20 -9.77
CA PRO A 31 -9.37 -9.43 -9.98
C PRO A 31 -8.80 -10.27 -11.12
N ARG A 32 -8.92 -11.59 -11.02
CA ARG A 32 -8.48 -12.49 -12.07
C ARG A 32 -9.15 -12.16 -13.40
N GLY A 33 -8.36 -12.12 -14.46
CA GLY A 33 -8.83 -11.81 -15.82
C GLY A 33 -8.87 -10.32 -16.17
N GLN A 34 -8.57 -9.43 -15.22
CA GLN A 34 -8.40 -8.00 -15.51
C GLN A 34 -6.94 -7.62 -15.71
N ALA A 35 -6.71 -6.57 -16.51
CA ALA A 35 -5.38 -6.05 -16.75
C ALA A 35 -4.85 -5.32 -15.50
N ALA A 36 -3.66 -5.71 -15.03
CA ALA A 36 -3.00 -5.01 -13.92
C ALA A 36 -2.44 -3.63 -14.32
N GLN A 37 -2.43 -3.31 -15.60
CA GLN A 37 -1.94 -2.05 -16.17
C GLN A 37 -3.07 -1.35 -16.93
N PRO A 38 -4.04 -0.72 -16.23
CA PRO A 38 -5.23 -0.18 -16.87
C PRO A 38 -4.94 0.98 -17.82
N TYR A 39 -3.94 1.82 -17.55
CA TYR A 39 -3.56 2.89 -18.45
C TYR A 39 -2.91 2.35 -19.75
N HIS A 40 -2.14 1.27 -19.67
CA HIS A 40 -1.60 0.61 -20.85
C HIS A 40 -2.71 -0.10 -21.66
N ALA A 41 -3.65 -0.74 -20.95
CA ALA A 41 -4.81 -1.37 -21.60
C ALA A 41 -5.72 -0.34 -22.28
N ALA A 42 -5.80 0.88 -21.73
CA ALA A 42 -6.57 1.99 -22.28
C ALA A 42 -5.87 2.71 -23.44
N ALA A 43 -4.59 2.45 -23.69
CA ALA A 43 -3.86 3.11 -24.75
C ALA A 43 -4.48 2.80 -26.13
N GLY A 44 -4.82 3.84 -26.88
CA GLY A 44 -5.47 3.72 -28.19
C GLY A 44 -7.00 3.63 -28.16
N MET A 45 -7.62 3.60 -26.97
CA MET A 45 -9.08 3.75 -26.83
C MET A 45 -9.50 5.22 -27.00
N ASP A 46 -10.79 5.45 -27.23
CA ASP A 46 -11.35 6.78 -27.02
C ASP A 46 -11.30 7.17 -25.53
N LEU A 47 -11.25 8.48 -25.26
CA LEU A 47 -11.02 8.96 -23.89
C LEU A 47 -12.13 8.58 -22.91
N ALA A 48 -13.38 8.45 -23.37
CA ALA A 48 -14.50 8.08 -22.52
C ALA A 48 -14.40 6.62 -22.08
N ALA A 49 -14.15 5.71 -23.05
CA ALA A 49 -13.94 4.30 -22.77
C ALA A 49 -12.68 4.06 -21.91
N ALA A 50 -11.59 4.80 -22.17
CA ALA A 50 -10.38 4.75 -21.38
C ALA A 50 -10.64 5.16 -19.91
N ALA A 51 -11.37 6.26 -19.68
CA ALA A 51 -11.72 6.73 -18.35
C ALA A 51 -12.59 5.72 -17.60
N GLU A 52 -13.57 5.10 -18.29
CA GLU A 52 -14.42 4.09 -17.69
C GLU A 52 -13.63 2.85 -17.26
N LEU A 53 -12.74 2.33 -18.11
CA LEU A 53 -11.87 1.20 -17.80
C LEU A 53 -11.01 1.47 -16.56
N ILE A 54 -10.41 2.65 -16.48
CA ILE A 54 -9.56 3.05 -15.36
C ILE A 54 -10.39 3.15 -14.07
N ALA A 55 -11.55 3.81 -14.10
CA ALA A 55 -12.44 3.93 -12.94
C ALA A 55 -12.94 2.56 -12.45
N GLN A 56 -13.28 1.65 -13.35
CA GLN A 56 -13.66 0.28 -12.99
C GLN A 56 -12.51 -0.46 -12.30
N THR A 57 -11.27 -0.29 -12.79
CA THR A 57 -10.08 -0.92 -12.19
C THR A 57 -9.78 -0.33 -10.82
N GLU A 58 -9.91 0.98 -10.65
CA GLU A 58 -9.74 1.69 -9.38
C GLU A 58 -10.71 1.15 -8.32
N SER A 59 -12.01 1.14 -8.64
CA SER A 59 -13.05 0.59 -7.74
C SER A 59 -12.82 -0.88 -7.39
N ALA A 60 -12.38 -1.70 -8.36
CA ALA A 60 -12.06 -3.10 -8.12
C ALA A 60 -10.83 -3.24 -7.19
N ALA A 61 -9.81 -2.41 -7.37
CA ALA A 61 -8.60 -2.41 -6.55
C ALA A 61 -8.90 -1.97 -5.11
N GLU A 62 -9.75 -0.97 -4.90
CA GLU A 62 -10.21 -0.55 -3.57
C GLU A 62 -10.89 -1.69 -2.81
N LYS A 63 -11.86 -2.35 -3.43
CA LYS A 63 -12.58 -3.49 -2.85
C LYS A 63 -11.64 -4.65 -2.52
N ALA A 64 -10.71 -4.97 -3.43
CA ALA A 64 -9.74 -6.03 -3.22
C ALA A 64 -8.76 -5.68 -2.09
N ALA A 65 -8.33 -4.41 -2.00
CA ALA A 65 -7.49 -3.92 -0.92
C ALA A 65 -8.20 -4.02 0.44
N ALA A 66 -9.47 -3.58 0.54
CA ALA A 66 -10.25 -3.66 1.77
C ALA A 66 -10.40 -5.13 2.24
N ALA A 67 -10.79 -6.04 1.35
CA ALA A 67 -10.90 -7.46 1.66
C ALA A 67 -9.56 -8.05 2.14
N GLY A 68 -8.46 -7.73 1.45
CA GLY A 68 -7.12 -8.19 1.83
C GLY A 68 -6.65 -7.63 3.18
N LEU A 69 -6.92 -6.36 3.46
CA LEU A 69 -6.59 -5.71 4.73
C LEU A 69 -7.38 -6.32 5.90
N LEU A 70 -8.68 -6.60 5.71
CA LEU A 70 -9.51 -7.29 6.71
C LEU A 70 -8.99 -8.71 6.99
N THR A 71 -8.52 -9.42 5.95
CA THR A 71 -7.89 -10.74 6.12
C THR A 71 -6.63 -10.65 6.99
N VAL A 72 -5.78 -9.63 6.77
CA VAL A 72 -4.58 -9.39 7.61
C VAL A 72 -4.99 -9.07 9.05
N ALA A 73 -6.02 -8.24 9.23
CA ALA A 73 -6.52 -7.88 10.55
C ALA A 73 -7.03 -9.08 11.34
N ALA A 74 -7.67 -10.05 10.67
CA ALA A 74 -8.16 -11.27 11.29
C ALA A 74 -7.03 -12.19 11.81
N GLU A 75 -5.82 -12.07 11.27
CA GLU A 75 -4.63 -12.80 11.73
C GLU A 75 -3.94 -12.16 12.93
N VAL A 76 -4.37 -10.98 13.34
CA VAL A 76 -3.80 -10.24 14.47
C VAL A 76 -4.73 -10.37 15.68
N PRO A 77 -4.62 -11.44 16.49
CA PRO A 77 -5.57 -11.68 17.58
C PRO A 77 -5.50 -10.56 18.62
N ALA A 78 -6.69 -10.16 19.09
CA ALA A 78 -6.96 -9.30 20.24
C ALA A 78 -6.53 -7.83 20.16
N THR A 79 -5.97 -7.35 19.10
CA THR A 79 -5.65 -5.92 18.95
C THR A 79 -6.34 -5.35 17.70
N ALA A 80 -7.30 -4.48 17.92
CA ALA A 80 -7.87 -3.70 16.81
C ALA A 80 -6.74 -2.99 16.07
N VAL A 81 -6.72 -3.10 14.73
CA VAL A 81 -5.84 -2.28 13.89
C VAL A 81 -6.19 -0.81 14.16
N ARG A 82 -5.19 -0.01 14.57
CA ARG A 82 -5.40 1.39 14.92
C ARG A 82 -5.06 2.33 13.77
N ALA A 83 -4.03 1.98 13.02
CA ALA A 83 -3.56 2.80 11.91
C ALA A 83 -2.83 1.92 10.89
N VAL A 84 -2.82 2.38 9.64
CA VAL A 84 -2.08 1.76 8.55
C VAL A 84 -1.22 2.83 7.87
N ALA A 85 0.09 2.56 7.76
CA ALA A 85 1.00 3.36 6.96
C ALA A 85 1.07 2.80 5.54
N VAL A 86 0.80 3.64 4.55
CA VAL A 86 0.94 3.31 3.14
C VAL A 86 2.21 3.98 2.60
N VAL A 87 3.15 3.17 2.12
CA VAL A 87 4.37 3.71 1.51
C VAL A 87 4.03 4.32 0.17
N VAL A 88 4.31 5.61 0.04
CA VAL A 88 4.10 6.37 -1.18
C VAL A 88 5.45 6.81 -1.77
N LYS A 89 5.43 7.14 -3.06
CA LYS A 89 6.57 7.71 -3.75
C LYS A 89 6.09 9.02 -4.37
N ALA A 90 6.80 10.11 -4.12
CA ALA A 90 6.52 11.37 -4.78
C ALA A 90 6.65 11.18 -6.29
N VAL A 91 5.54 11.30 -6.99
CA VAL A 91 5.46 11.19 -8.45
C VAL A 91 4.49 12.26 -8.91
N SER A 92 4.91 13.09 -9.84
CA SER A 92 4.02 14.01 -10.54
C SER A 92 3.55 13.33 -11.83
N VAL A 93 2.24 13.31 -12.05
CA VAL A 93 1.63 12.86 -13.32
C VAL A 93 0.81 14.01 -13.89
N PRO A 94 0.65 14.08 -15.24
CA PRO A 94 -0.26 15.06 -15.85
C PRO A 94 -1.65 15.00 -15.23
N GLY A 95 -2.31 16.15 -15.12
CA GLY A 95 -3.66 16.23 -14.56
C GLY A 95 -4.77 15.78 -15.52
N ASP A 96 -4.44 15.46 -16.76
CA ASP A 96 -5.41 15.02 -17.77
C ASP A 96 -5.07 13.63 -18.32
N LEU A 97 -6.11 12.84 -18.56
CA LEU A 97 -5.97 11.47 -19.05
C LEU A 97 -5.26 11.40 -20.42
N ALA A 98 -5.58 12.32 -21.32
CA ALA A 98 -4.95 12.34 -22.64
C ALA A 98 -3.44 12.57 -22.54
N GLY A 99 -2.98 13.40 -21.60
CA GLY A 99 -1.57 13.62 -21.31
C GLY A 99 -0.89 12.34 -20.81
N ILE A 100 -1.54 11.63 -19.88
CA ILE A 100 -1.03 10.38 -19.34
C ILE A 100 -0.88 9.32 -20.44
N LEU A 101 -1.93 9.12 -21.26
CA LEU A 101 -1.96 8.07 -22.30
C LEU A 101 -0.97 8.30 -23.45
N ARG A 102 -0.41 9.51 -23.62
CA ARG A 102 0.62 9.79 -24.61
C ARG A 102 2.03 9.34 -24.23
N SER A 103 2.25 8.93 -22.98
CA SER A 103 3.59 8.61 -22.49
C SER A 103 3.60 7.32 -21.68
N HIS A 104 4.39 6.35 -22.17
CA HIS A 104 4.61 5.08 -21.44
C HIS A 104 5.08 5.30 -19.98
N ALA A 105 5.96 6.27 -19.77
CA ALA A 105 6.44 6.62 -18.42
C ALA A 105 5.32 7.19 -17.54
N TRP A 106 4.42 8.02 -18.12
CA TRP A 106 3.28 8.56 -17.37
C TRP A 106 2.23 7.51 -17.10
N MET A 107 1.98 6.56 -17.99
CA MET A 107 1.09 5.43 -17.72
C MET A 107 1.57 4.60 -16.54
N HIS A 108 2.84 4.22 -16.48
CA HIS A 108 3.40 3.51 -15.34
C HIS A 108 3.33 4.32 -14.04
N ALA A 109 3.60 5.61 -14.11
CA ALA A 109 3.50 6.49 -12.95
C ALA A 109 2.06 6.57 -12.42
N ALA A 110 1.09 6.72 -13.31
CA ALA A 110 -0.34 6.79 -12.98
C ALA A 110 -0.86 5.47 -12.38
N GLU A 111 -0.44 4.32 -12.91
CA GLU A 111 -0.75 3.00 -12.33
C GLU A 111 -0.22 2.88 -10.90
N GLY A 112 1.00 3.34 -10.67
CA GLY A 112 1.57 3.39 -9.32
C GLY A 112 0.78 4.30 -8.36
N VAL A 113 0.24 5.42 -8.85
CA VAL A 113 -0.65 6.30 -8.07
C VAL A 113 -1.96 5.59 -7.78
N LEU A 114 -2.65 5.07 -8.82
CA LEU A 114 -3.94 4.39 -8.71
C LEU A 114 -3.94 3.32 -7.59
N TYR A 115 -2.99 2.42 -7.60
CA TYR A 115 -2.95 1.34 -6.61
C TYR A 115 -2.62 1.82 -5.19
N ARG A 116 -1.85 2.90 -5.04
CA ARG A 116 -1.61 3.50 -3.72
C ARG A 116 -2.84 4.19 -3.17
N GLU A 117 -3.53 4.95 -4.01
CA GLU A 117 -4.78 5.63 -3.62
C GLU A 117 -5.88 4.61 -3.29
N ALA A 118 -6.01 3.53 -4.06
CA ALA A 118 -6.93 2.44 -3.77
C ALA A 118 -6.66 1.81 -2.39
N VAL A 119 -5.39 1.60 -2.00
CA VAL A 119 -5.07 1.09 -0.66
C VAL A 119 -5.38 2.12 0.42
N LEU A 120 -5.10 3.42 0.19
CA LEU A 120 -5.42 4.49 1.15
C LEU A 120 -6.94 4.61 1.37
N ALA A 121 -7.72 4.58 0.29
CA ALA A 121 -9.18 4.58 0.35
C ALA A 121 -9.71 3.37 1.13
N ALA A 122 -9.20 2.17 0.84
CA ALA A 122 -9.57 0.93 1.52
C ALA A 122 -9.26 0.98 3.03
N VAL A 123 -8.14 1.58 3.45
CA VAL A 123 -7.83 1.76 4.88
C VAL A 123 -8.89 2.63 5.56
N THR A 124 -9.32 3.71 4.91
CA THR A 124 -10.35 4.61 5.41
C THR A 124 -11.71 3.91 5.47
N GLU A 125 -12.06 3.13 4.44
CA GLU A 125 -13.30 2.32 4.40
C GLU A 125 -13.34 1.29 5.55
N CYS A 126 -12.19 0.70 5.91
CA CYS A 126 -12.08 -0.19 7.08
C CYS A 126 -12.19 0.54 8.43
N GLY A 127 -12.34 1.86 8.45
CA GLY A 127 -12.44 2.68 9.66
C GLY A 127 -11.10 2.87 10.39
N TRP A 128 -9.97 2.68 9.73
CA TRP A 128 -8.64 2.84 10.33
C TRP A 128 -7.98 4.17 9.93
N ALA A 129 -7.11 4.67 10.80
CA ALA A 129 -6.33 5.86 10.48
C ALA A 129 -5.32 5.54 9.37
N ALA A 130 -5.44 6.22 8.23
CA ALA A 130 -4.51 6.11 7.10
C ALA A 130 -3.41 7.15 7.21
N ARG A 131 -2.15 6.75 6.98
CA ARG A 131 -1.01 7.65 6.89
C ARG A 131 -0.16 7.32 5.67
N ALA A 132 -0.06 8.24 4.75
CA ALA A 132 0.92 8.18 3.67
C ALA A 132 2.32 8.45 4.24
N VAL A 133 3.30 7.60 3.91
CA VAL A 133 4.70 7.75 4.31
C VAL A 133 5.55 7.71 3.06
N GLU A 134 6.27 8.81 2.79
CA GLU A 134 7.21 8.89 1.68
C GLU A 134 8.29 7.82 1.80
N GLN A 135 8.58 7.12 0.70
CA GLN A 135 9.63 6.08 0.69
C GLN A 135 11.00 6.65 1.09
N SER A 136 11.28 7.88 0.72
CA SER A 136 12.51 8.61 1.08
C SER A 136 12.58 8.97 2.57
N ALA A 137 11.44 9.05 3.25
CA ALA A 137 11.33 9.37 4.68
C ALA A 137 11.26 8.14 5.58
N LEU A 138 11.36 6.93 5.03
CA LEU A 138 11.37 5.71 5.83
C LEU A 138 12.60 5.66 6.74
N PRO A 139 12.44 5.31 8.04
CA PRO A 139 13.56 5.20 8.96
C PRO A 139 14.52 4.08 8.53
N ALA A 140 15.81 4.24 8.74
CA ALA A 140 16.79 3.20 8.47
C ALA A 140 16.47 1.92 9.28
N ALA A 141 16.36 2.00 10.60
CA ALA A 141 15.88 0.98 11.54
C ALA A 141 16.39 -0.47 11.24
N GLU A 142 17.61 -0.61 10.70
CA GLU A 142 18.12 -1.87 10.15
C GLU A 142 18.08 -3.02 11.16
N GLN A 143 18.45 -2.76 12.41
CA GLN A 143 18.45 -3.78 13.46
C GLN A 143 17.04 -4.32 13.73
N ALA A 144 16.07 -3.42 13.87
CA ALA A 144 14.66 -3.79 14.10
C ALA A 144 14.09 -4.54 12.89
N VAL A 145 14.32 -4.02 11.68
CA VAL A 145 13.84 -4.64 10.42
C VAL A 145 14.43 -6.04 10.22
N ASN A 146 15.72 -6.24 10.55
CA ASN A 146 16.36 -7.56 10.47
C ASN A 146 15.82 -8.52 11.53
N ALA A 147 15.54 -8.04 12.76
CA ALA A 147 14.90 -8.85 13.81
C ALA A 147 13.48 -9.28 13.42
N LEU A 148 12.68 -8.34 12.88
CA LEU A 148 11.35 -8.64 12.34
C LEU A 148 11.41 -9.65 11.19
N GLY A 149 12.41 -9.53 10.31
CA GLY A 149 12.62 -10.48 9.22
C GLY A 149 12.95 -11.88 9.68
N ARG A 150 13.75 -12.03 10.74
CA ARG A 150 14.00 -13.36 11.34
C ARG A 150 12.73 -13.98 11.92
N ALA A 151 11.88 -13.16 12.55
CA ALA A 151 10.59 -13.62 13.09
C ALA A 151 9.57 -13.96 12.00
N ALA A 152 9.58 -13.22 10.89
CA ALA A 152 8.67 -13.42 9.77
C ALA A 152 9.04 -14.61 8.87
N GLY A 153 10.32 -14.95 8.80
CA GLY A 153 10.84 -15.91 7.83
C GLY A 153 10.83 -15.39 6.39
N PRO A 154 11.36 -16.18 5.43
CA PRO A 154 11.38 -15.81 4.01
C PRO A 154 9.95 -15.84 3.39
N PRO A 155 9.72 -15.05 2.33
CA PRO A 155 10.59 -14.02 1.77
C PRO A 155 10.58 -12.74 2.62
N TRP A 156 11.73 -12.05 2.73
CA TRP A 156 11.87 -10.76 3.40
C TRP A 156 12.67 -9.81 2.51
N ARG A 157 12.04 -9.42 1.42
CA ARG A 157 12.60 -8.58 0.34
C ARG A 157 12.48 -7.09 0.70
N ARG A 158 12.89 -6.23 -0.20
CA ARG A 158 12.81 -4.78 -0.02
C ARG A 158 11.38 -4.30 0.29
N VAL A 159 10.38 -4.86 -0.39
CA VAL A 159 8.99 -4.45 -0.24
C VAL A 159 8.44 -4.75 1.17
N GLU A 160 8.78 -5.89 1.75
CA GLU A 160 8.43 -6.25 3.13
C GLU A 160 9.18 -5.36 4.13
N LYS A 161 10.46 -5.09 3.88
CA LYS A 161 11.28 -4.20 4.71
C LYS A 161 10.75 -2.77 4.72
N ASP A 162 10.36 -2.24 3.58
CA ASP A 162 9.79 -0.89 3.47
C ASP A 162 8.42 -0.82 4.15
N ALA A 163 7.56 -1.85 4.01
CA ALA A 163 6.30 -1.94 4.74
C ALA A 163 6.52 -1.99 6.27
N ALA A 164 7.51 -2.76 6.74
CA ALA A 164 7.87 -2.81 8.16
C ALA A 164 8.39 -1.46 8.67
N ARG A 165 9.25 -0.76 7.90
CA ARG A 165 9.73 0.58 8.26
C ARG A 165 8.59 1.58 8.38
N ALA A 166 7.63 1.54 7.46
CA ALA A 166 6.44 2.39 7.52
C ALA A 166 5.60 2.09 8.77
N ALA A 167 5.42 0.83 9.14
CA ALA A 167 4.72 0.47 10.37
C ALA A 167 5.48 0.94 11.63
N LEU A 168 6.81 0.93 11.63
CA LEU A 168 7.62 1.46 12.73
C LEU A 168 7.41 2.96 12.95
N THR A 169 7.13 3.76 11.91
CA THR A 169 6.80 5.18 12.07
C THR A 169 5.51 5.39 12.86
N LEU A 170 4.52 4.50 12.68
CA LEU A 170 3.27 4.56 13.45
C LEU A 170 3.47 4.19 14.91
N LEU A 171 4.31 3.19 15.20
CA LEU A 171 4.63 2.81 16.57
C LEU A 171 5.40 3.91 17.31
N ALA A 172 6.28 4.64 16.61
CA ALA A 172 6.99 5.79 17.17
C ALA A 172 6.01 6.94 17.49
N ALA A 173 5.16 7.32 16.53
CA ALA A 173 4.17 8.39 16.73
C ALA A 173 3.16 8.07 17.85
N ALA A 174 2.83 6.78 18.07
CA ALA A 174 1.95 6.38 19.16
C ALA A 174 2.60 6.55 20.53
N ALA A 175 3.93 6.43 20.63
CA ALA A 175 4.67 6.65 21.86
C ALA A 175 4.70 8.15 22.24
N ASP A 176 4.91 9.01 21.23
CA ASP A 176 4.95 10.47 21.42
C ASP A 176 3.60 11.01 21.91
N ASN A 177 2.49 10.44 21.41
CA ASN A 177 1.13 10.84 21.82
C ASN A 177 0.68 10.25 23.18
N ALA A 178 1.43 9.30 23.75
CA ALA A 178 1.14 8.68 25.05
C ALA A 178 1.95 9.29 26.19
N SER A 179 2.86 10.22 25.91
CA SER A 179 3.60 10.98 26.92
C SER A 179 2.76 12.20 27.34
N PRO A 180 2.48 12.39 28.64
CA PRO A 180 1.64 13.47 29.17
C PRO A 180 2.29 14.85 29.01
#